data_81a886493b4bbe5496f83112a54e10f4
#
_entry.id   81a886493b4bbe5496f83112a54e10f4
#
_cell.length_a   1.000
_cell.length_b   1.000
_cell.length_c   1.000
_cell.angle_alpha   90.00
_cell.angle_beta   90.00
_cell.angle_gamma   90.00
#
_symmetry.space_group_name_H-M   'P 1'
#
loop_
_entity.id
_entity.type
_entity.pdbx_description
1 polymer ?
#
loop_
_entity_poly.entity_id
_entity_poly.type
_entity_poly.pdbx_seq_one_letter_code
_entity_poly.pdbx_strand_id
1 'polypeptide(L)'
;AGQFGEVYLRVEPMPRGEGFEFVNAIVGGVIPSQFIPAVEKGVRQVLEGGAFAGFPIQDVRVTVYDGKYHAVDSKEIAFVSAGRKAFLEAIAKANPVVLEPIADVEITAPSDSMGDVAGGLSSRRGRVSNTDSLAAGVVAISGQVPLAEMEDYQSKLKSMTGGEGNFS
;
A
#
# COMPACT_ATOMS: atom_id res chain seq x y z
N ALA A 1 -18.75 24.05 -26.00
CA ALA A 1 -17.36 24.46 -26.00
C ALA A 1 -16.51 23.24 -25.70
N GLY A 2 -15.50 22.93 -26.52
CA GLY A 2 -14.56 21.85 -26.33
C GLY A 2 -13.71 22.06 -25.06
N GLN A 3 -13.18 20.99 -24.50
CA GLN A 3 -12.18 21.03 -23.44
C GLN A 3 -10.99 20.18 -23.89
N PHE A 4 -9.80 20.74 -23.83
CA PHE A 4 -8.58 20.08 -24.27
C PHE A 4 -7.52 20.07 -23.17
N GLY A 5 -6.90 18.95 -22.97
CA GLY A 5 -5.71 18.77 -22.15
C GLY A 5 -5.08 17.41 -22.47
N GLU A 6 -3.77 17.41 -22.68
CA GLU A 6 -3.00 16.20 -22.93
C GLU A 6 -1.79 16.19 -22.02
N VAL A 7 -1.55 15.07 -21.35
CA VAL A 7 -0.42 14.89 -20.44
C VAL A 7 0.25 13.54 -20.67
N TYR A 8 1.57 13.51 -20.47
CA TYR A 8 2.37 12.29 -20.45
C TYR A 8 2.97 12.13 -19.05
N LEU A 9 2.68 11.00 -18.45
CA LEU A 9 3.13 10.67 -17.11
C LEU A 9 4.10 9.48 -17.14
N ARG A 10 5.08 9.54 -16.25
CA ARG A 10 5.91 8.40 -15.86
C ARG A 10 5.55 8.01 -14.44
N VAL A 11 5.31 6.72 -14.21
CA VAL A 11 5.01 6.17 -12.89
C VAL A 11 6.12 5.21 -12.52
N GLU A 12 6.70 5.41 -11.33
CA GLU A 12 7.80 4.62 -10.82
C GLU A 12 7.48 4.15 -9.39
N PRO A 13 7.84 2.92 -9.00
CA PRO A 13 7.70 2.49 -7.63
C PRO A 13 8.71 3.21 -6.74
N MET A 14 8.32 3.47 -5.49
CA MET A 14 9.19 3.96 -4.43
C MET A 14 9.36 2.90 -3.35
N PRO A 15 10.39 3.01 -2.49
CA PRO A 15 10.54 2.15 -1.33
C PRO A 15 9.29 2.14 -0.45
N ARG A 16 9.06 1.02 0.24
CA ARG A 16 7.92 0.84 1.14
C ARG A 16 7.86 1.93 2.21
N GLY A 17 6.68 2.57 2.35
CA GLY A 17 6.43 3.59 3.35
C GLY A 17 6.74 5.02 2.91
N GLU A 18 7.22 5.22 1.68
CA GLU A 18 7.55 6.56 1.15
C GLU A 18 6.32 7.33 0.65
N GLY A 19 5.19 6.66 0.49
CA GLY A 19 3.92 7.29 0.17
C GLY A 19 3.79 7.73 -1.28
N PHE A 20 3.64 9.03 -1.51
CA PHE A 20 3.41 9.59 -2.84
C PHE A 20 4.29 10.82 -3.10
N GLU A 21 4.89 10.85 -4.27
CA GLU A 21 5.65 12.00 -4.77
C GLU A 21 5.14 12.39 -6.16
N PHE A 22 4.91 13.68 -6.37
CA PHE A 22 4.59 14.25 -7.67
C PHE A 22 5.73 15.15 -8.15
N VAL A 23 6.23 14.89 -9.35
CA VAL A 23 7.36 15.61 -9.94
C VAL A 23 6.93 16.31 -11.22
N ASN A 24 7.19 17.61 -11.29
CA ASN A 24 7.03 18.39 -12.51
C ASN A 24 8.37 18.44 -13.28
N ALA A 25 8.42 17.75 -14.41
CA ALA A 25 9.56 17.75 -15.33
C ALA A 25 9.23 18.37 -16.69
N ILE A 26 8.22 19.24 -16.74
CA ILE A 26 7.82 19.95 -17.95
C ILE A 26 8.93 20.92 -18.37
N VAL A 27 9.30 20.87 -19.65
CA VAL A 27 10.29 21.74 -20.27
C VAL A 27 9.62 22.60 -21.34
N GLY A 28 10.09 23.83 -21.47
CA GLY A 28 9.63 24.74 -22.54
C GLY A 28 8.18 25.23 -22.42
N GLY A 29 7.54 24.97 -21.26
CA GLY A 29 6.18 25.47 -21.02
C GLY A 29 5.09 24.83 -21.91
N VAL A 30 5.32 23.60 -22.39
CA VAL A 30 4.33 22.86 -23.21
C VAL A 30 3.00 22.67 -22.49
N ILE A 31 3.03 22.63 -21.15
CA ILE A 31 1.88 22.82 -20.28
C ILE A 31 2.18 24.04 -19.42
N PRO A 32 1.35 25.11 -19.47
CA PRO A 32 1.51 26.25 -18.57
C PRO A 32 1.51 25.84 -17.10
N SER A 33 2.39 26.43 -16.31
CA SER A 33 2.60 26.06 -14.90
C SER A 33 1.33 26.10 -14.05
N GLN A 34 0.40 26.97 -14.39
CA GLN A 34 -0.90 27.08 -13.71
C GLN A 34 -1.76 25.82 -13.79
N PHE A 35 -1.53 24.94 -14.78
CA PHE A 35 -2.29 23.69 -14.95
C PHE A 35 -1.61 22.46 -14.31
N ILE A 36 -0.37 22.56 -13.86
CA ILE A 36 0.34 21.45 -13.21
C ILE A 36 -0.37 20.99 -11.93
N PRO A 37 -0.86 21.88 -11.04
CA PRO A 37 -1.65 21.45 -9.88
C PRO A 37 -2.94 20.70 -10.26
N ALA A 38 -3.54 21.00 -11.41
CA ALA A 38 -4.72 20.29 -11.91
C ALA A 38 -4.37 18.84 -12.30
N VAL A 39 -3.23 18.64 -12.96
CA VAL A 39 -2.71 17.28 -13.27
C VAL A 39 -2.50 16.47 -12.00
N GLU A 40 -1.82 17.05 -11.01
CA GLU A 40 -1.60 16.41 -9.71
C GLU A 40 -2.93 16.06 -9.01
N LYS A 41 -3.90 16.98 -9.01
CA LYS A 41 -5.23 16.72 -8.45
C LYS A 41 -5.91 15.51 -9.08
N GLY A 42 -5.83 15.39 -10.42
CA GLY A 42 -6.34 14.23 -11.15
C GLY A 42 -5.67 12.91 -10.73
N VAL A 43 -4.36 12.92 -10.55
CA VAL A 43 -3.58 11.77 -10.05
C VAL A 43 -4.01 11.40 -8.63
N ARG A 44 -4.10 12.38 -7.72
CA ARG A 44 -4.50 12.14 -6.32
C ARG A 44 -5.89 11.55 -6.17
N GLN A 45 -6.85 11.92 -7.02
CA GLN A 45 -8.18 11.32 -7.04
C GLN A 45 -8.13 9.80 -7.30
N VAL A 46 -7.21 9.35 -8.15
CA VAL A 46 -7.01 7.93 -8.43
C VAL A 46 -6.28 7.23 -7.29
N LEU A 47 -5.27 7.88 -6.70
CA LEU A 47 -4.56 7.34 -5.53
C LEU A 47 -5.52 7.00 -4.39
N GLU A 48 -6.41 7.94 -4.06
CA GLU A 48 -7.34 7.83 -2.94
C GLU A 48 -8.51 6.89 -3.24
N GLY A 49 -9.08 6.99 -4.44
CA GLY A 49 -10.22 6.19 -4.88
C GLY A 49 -9.89 4.77 -5.31
N GLY A 50 -8.61 4.50 -5.52
CA GLY A 50 -8.11 3.21 -6.00
C GLY A 50 -8.37 2.97 -7.49
N ALA A 51 -7.31 2.70 -8.25
CA ALA A 51 -7.40 2.32 -9.65
C ALA A 51 -7.72 0.83 -9.83
N PHE A 52 -7.49 0.03 -8.80
CA PHE A 52 -7.63 -1.41 -8.81
C PHE A 52 -8.29 -1.89 -7.51
N ALA A 53 -9.39 -2.62 -7.64
CA ALA A 53 -10.15 -3.21 -6.53
C ALA A 53 -10.58 -2.22 -5.40
N GLY A 54 -10.54 -0.91 -5.64
CA GLY A 54 -10.93 0.11 -4.66
C GLY A 54 -9.92 0.37 -3.55
N PHE A 55 -8.75 -0.25 -3.58
CA PHE A 55 -7.69 -0.01 -2.59
C PHE A 55 -6.86 1.22 -2.96
N PRO A 56 -6.52 2.11 -2.01
CA PRO A 56 -5.61 3.22 -2.24
C PRO A 56 -4.26 2.75 -2.78
N ILE A 57 -3.69 3.55 -3.68
CA ILE A 57 -2.36 3.28 -4.23
C ILE A 57 -1.33 4.03 -3.39
N GLN A 58 -0.20 3.42 -3.09
CA GLN A 58 0.88 4.02 -2.33
C GLN A 58 2.26 3.60 -2.85
N ASP A 59 3.29 4.31 -2.38
CA ASP A 59 4.70 4.09 -2.71
C ASP A 59 4.97 4.23 -4.20
N VAL A 60 4.46 5.34 -4.78
CA VAL A 60 4.65 5.68 -6.19
C VAL A 60 5.11 7.13 -6.37
N ARG A 61 6.02 7.31 -7.33
CA ARG A 61 6.40 8.61 -7.88
C ARG A 61 5.73 8.79 -9.22
N VAL A 62 5.09 9.93 -9.42
CA VAL A 62 4.46 10.32 -10.68
C VAL A 62 5.14 11.56 -11.21
N THR A 63 5.72 11.46 -12.40
CA THR A 63 6.39 12.55 -13.08
C THR A 63 5.58 12.96 -14.30
N VAL A 64 5.14 14.23 -14.37
CA VAL A 64 4.64 14.81 -15.60
C VAL A 64 5.81 15.39 -16.39
N TYR A 65 6.03 14.90 -17.62
CA TYR A 65 7.21 15.26 -18.39
C TYR A 65 6.91 15.88 -19.76
N ASP A 66 5.68 15.72 -20.26
CA ASP A 66 5.26 16.30 -21.54
C ASP A 66 3.73 16.44 -21.58
N GLY A 67 3.23 17.12 -22.60
CA GLY A 67 1.82 17.29 -22.84
C GLY A 67 1.55 18.32 -23.93
N LYS A 68 0.27 18.66 -24.10
CA LYS A 68 -0.17 19.69 -25.02
C LYS A 68 -1.24 20.59 -24.41
N TYR A 69 -1.18 21.84 -24.80
CA TYR A 69 -2.04 22.92 -24.35
C TYR A 69 -2.62 23.67 -25.56
N HIS A 70 -3.90 24.03 -25.46
CA HIS A 70 -4.58 24.91 -26.41
C HIS A 70 -5.06 26.17 -25.71
N ALA A 71 -4.64 27.33 -26.19
CA ALA A 71 -4.93 28.62 -25.56
C ALA A 71 -6.43 28.90 -25.34
N VAL A 72 -7.30 28.40 -26.22
CA VAL A 72 -8.75 28.65 -26.18
C VAL A 72 -9.50 27.58 -25.42
N ASP A 73 -9.13 26.29 -25.59
CA ASP A 73 -9.89 25.13 -25.11
C ASP A 73 -9.33 24.49 -23.84
N SER A 74 -8.12 24.89 -23.43
CA SER A 74 -7.52 24.36 -22.21
C SER A 74 -8.07 25.04 -20.97
N LYS A 75 -8.57 24.21 -20.05
CA LYS A 75 -9.10 24.61 -18.75
C LYS A 75 -8.58 23.67 -17.68
N GLU A 76 -8.60 24.11 -16.43
CA GLU A 76 -8.17 23.33 -15.29
C GLU A 76 -8.82 21.93 -15.27
N ILE A 77 -10.13 21.85 -15.47
CA ILE A 77 -10.86 20.57 -15.45
C ILE A 77 -10.39 19.59 -16.53
N ALA A 78 -9.94 20.09 -17.69
CA ALA A 78 -9.38 19.24 -18.74
C ALA A 78 -8.08 18.56 -18.29
N PHE A 79 -7.21 19.28 -17.58
CA PHE A 79 -5.97 18.75 -17.05
C PHE A 79 -6.17 17.85 -15.83
N VAL A 80 -7.17 18.09 -15.00
CA VAL A 80 -7.60 17.13 -13.96
C VAL A 80 -8.01 15.80 -14.60
N SER A 81 -8.84 15.86 -15.64
CA SER A 81 -9.30 14.68 -16.38
C SER A 81 -8.15 13.97 -17.11
N ALA A 82 -7.24 14.72 -17.72
CA ALA A 82 -6.08 14.17 -18.43
C ALA A 82 -5.12 13.46 -17.46
N GLY A 83 -4.80 14.08 -16.33
CA GLY A 83 -3.97 13.49 -15.29
C GLY A 83 -4.56 12.20 -14.73
N ARG A 84 -5.86 12.21 -14.43
CA ARG A 84 -6.60 11.04 -13.98
C ARG A 84 -6.54 9.89 -14.98
N LYS A 85 -6.82 10.16 -16.26
CA LYS A 85 -6.82 9.12 -17.31
C LYS A 85 -5.42 8.56 -17.53
N ALA A 86 -4.42 9.43 -17.67
CA ALA A 86 -3.03 9.01 -17.90
C ALA A 86 -2.51 8.13 -16.74
N PHE A 87 -2.83 8.49 -15.51
CA PHE A 87 -2.42 7.71 -14.35
C PHE A 87 -3.13 6.34 -14.28
N LEU A 88 -4.43 6.27 -14.57
CA LEU A 88 -5.17 5.01 -14.66
C LEU A 88 -4.56 4.07 -15.70
N GLU A 89 -4.21 4.58 -16.87
CA GLU A 89 -3.57 3.79 -17.93
C GLU A 89 -2.16 3.31 -17.51
N ALA A 90 -1.40 4.16 -16.85
CA ALA A 90 -0.06 3.80 -16.35
C ALA A 90 -0.13 2.70 -15.31
N ILE A 91 -1.04 2.81 -14.33
CA ILE A 91 -1.24 1.80 -13.29
C ILE A 91 -1.69 0.47 -13.88
N ALA A 92 -2.62 0.47 -14.85
CA ALA A 92 -3.06 -0.75 -15.51
C ALA A 92 -1.90 -1.51 -16.19
N LYS A 93 -0.91 -0.78 -16.73
CA LYS A 93 0.29 -1.35 -17.36
C LYS A 93 1.37 -1.76 -16.35
N ALA A 94 1.34 -1.19 -15.15
CA ALA A 94 2.35 -1.42 -14.12
C ALA A 94 2.18 -2.72 -13.34
N ASN A 95 1.15 -3.51 -13.61
CA ASN A 95 0.82 -4.75 -12.89
C ASN A 95 0.77 -4.54 -11.37
N PRO A 96 -0.18 -3.73 -10.87
CA PRO A 96 -0.30 -3.47 -9.45
C PRO A 96 -0.61 -4.75 -8.66
N VAL A 97 -0.10 -4.82 -7.43
CA VAL A 97 -0.38 -5.91 -6.50
C VAL A 97 -1.16 -5.38 -5.31
N VAL A 98 -2.06 -6.20 -4.78
CA VAL A 98 -2.75 -5.88 -3.52
C VAL A 98 -1.84 -6.22 -2.36
N LEU A 99 -1.68 -5.26 -1.46
CA LEU A 99 -0.97 -5.45 -0.21
C LEU A 99 -1.94 -5.89 0.87
N GLU A 100 -1.51 -6.81 1.72
CA GLU A 100 -2.25 -7.20 2.91
C GLU A 100 -1.57 -6.64 4.17
N PRO A 101 -2.34 -6.22 5.19
CA PRO A 101 -1.78 -5.78 6.45
C PRO A 101 -1.14 -6.97 7.18
N ILE A 102 0.10 -6.78 7.64
CA ILE A 102 0.83 -7.73 8.47
C ILE A 102 0.84 -7.19 9.90
N ALA A 103 0.43 -8.01 10.85
CA ALA A 103 0.50 -7.72 12.27
C ALA A 103 1.80 -8.25 12.88
N ASP A 104 2.44 -7.44 13.72
CA ASP A 104 3.45 -7.92 14.65
C ASP A 104 2.71 -8.53 15.83
N VAL A 105 3.09 -9.73 16.24
CA VAL A 105 2.47 -10.46 17.33
C VAL A 105 3.49 -10.88 18.35
N GLU A 106 3.12 -10.80 19.63
CA GLU A 106 3.85 -11.38 20.73
C GLU A 106 2.96 -12.40 21.45
N ILE A 107 3.43 -13.64 21.53
CA ILE A 107 2.67 -14.75 22.11
C ILE A 107 3.41 -15.25 23.34
N THR A 108 2.74 -15.30 24.47
CA THR A 108 3.23 -15.96 25.67
C THR A 108 2.55 -17.32 25.84
N ALA A 109 3.33 -18.36 26.01
CA ALA A 109 2.84 -19.73 26.16
C ALA A 109 3.77 -20.59 27.05
N PRO A 110 3.29 -21.72 27.59
CA PRO A 110 4.17 -22.71 28.20
C PRO A 110 5.27 -23.18 27.23
N SER A 111 6.46 -23.39 27.72
CA SER A 111 7.61 -23.83 26.90
C SER A 111 7.34 -25.14 26.15
N ASP A 112 6.55 -26.04 26.72
CA ASP A 112 6.17 -27.31 26.10
C ASP A 112 5.26 -27.12 24.88
N SER A 113 4.55 -25.99 24.79
CA SER A 113 3.67 -25.62 23.65
C SER A 113 4.38 -24.83 22.56
N MET A 114 5.67 -24.50 22.72
CA MET A 114 6.42 -23.64 21.79
C MET A 114 6.37 -24.16 20.34
N GLY A 115 6.55 -25.47 20.14
CA GLY A 115 6.52 -26.10 18.82
C GLY A 115 5.15 -25.98 18.14
N ASP A 116 4.09 -26.20 18.90
CA ASP A 116 2.70 -26.12 18.39
C ASP A 116 2.34 -24.67 18.05
N VAL A 117 2.75 -23.70 18.86
CA VAL A 117 2.53 -22.28 18.61
C VAL A 117 3.29 -21.82 17.36
N ALA A 118 4.56 -22.17 17.23
CA ALA A 118 5.37 -21.82 16.05
C ALA A 118 4.81 -22.47 14.77
N GLY A 119 4.41 -23.74 14.83
CA GLY A 119 3.73 -24.45 13.75
C GLY A 119 2.38 -23.82 13.40
N GLY A 120 1.63 -23.41 14.40
CA GLY A 120 0.35 -22.70 14.25
C GLY A 120 0.50 -21.36 13.53
N LEU A 121 1.54 -20.58 13.85
CA LEU A 121 1.86 -19.35 13.12
C LEU A 121 2.27 -19.62 11.67
N SER A 122 3.13 -20.62 11.46
CA SER A 122 3.59 -21.00 10.12
C SER A 122 2.44 -21.43 9.22
N SER A 123 1.46 -22.18 9.74
CA SER A 123 0.26 -22.60 9.00
C SER A 123 -0.64 -21.42 8.61
N ARG A 124 -0.51 -20.27 9.28
CA ARG A 124 -1.19 -19.00 9.04
C ARG A 124 -0.36 -18.03 8.21
N ARG A 125 0.60 -18.50 7.46
CA ARG A 125 1.55 -17.68 6.69
C ARG A 125 2.38 -16.73 7.56
N GLY A 126 2.43 -17.01 8.86
CA GLY A 126 3.21 -16.24 9.81
C GLY A 126 4.68 -16.62 9.80
N ARG A 127 5.49 -15.73 10.32
CA ARG A 127 6.93 -15.88 10.43
C ARG A 127 7.37 -15.56 11.87
N VAL A 128 7.96 -16.53 12.57
CA VAL A 128 8.57 -16.29 13.87
C VAL A 128 9.88 -15.51 13.67
N SER A 129 10.06 -14.43 14.41
CA SER A 129 11.25 -13.58 14.37
C SER A 129 12.16 -13.80 15.58
N ASN A 130 11.59 -14.06 16.76
CA ASN A 130 12.34 -14.28 18.00
C ASN A 130 11.59 -15.21 18.95
N THR A 131 12.34 -15.83 19.86
CA THR A 131 11.79 -16.64 20.97
C THR A 131 12.64 -16.40 22.19
N ASP A 132 12.03 -15.89 23.25
CA ASP A 132 12.67 -15.61 24.53
C ASP A 132 12.13 -16.52 25.63
N SER A 133 13.01 -17.09 26.42
CA SER A 133 12.63 -17.83 27.62
C SER A 133 12.38 -16.87 28.78
N LEU A 134 11.16 -16.89 29.27
CA LEU A 134 10.77 -16.15 30.47
C LEU A 134 10.93 -17.01 31.74
N ALA A 135 10.65 -16.42 32.88
CA ALA A 135 10.68 -17.17 34.14
C ALA A 135 9.57 -18.24 34.21
N ALA A 136 9.76 -19.26 35.01
CA ALA A 136 8.75 -20.29 35.32
C ALA A 136 8.26 -21.18 34.16
N GLY A 137 9.12 -21.46 33.17
CA GLY A 137 8.75 -22.36 32.06
C GLY A 137 7.80 -21.75 31.03
N VAL A 138 7.77 -20.44 30.95
CA VAL A 138 7.01 -19.69 29.93
C VAL A 138 7.97 -19.15 28.87
N VAL A 139 7.52 -19.13 27.62
CA VAL A 139 8.23 -18.52 26.47
C VAL A 139 7.42 -17.36 25.89
N ALA A 140 8.14 -16.35 25.40
CA ALA A 140 7.59 -15.30 24.55
C ALA A 140 8.05 -15.55 23.12
N ILE A 141 7.12 -15.62 22.19
CA ILE A 141 7.36 -15.85 20.78
C ILE A 141 6.90 -14.59 20.03
N SER A 142 7.86 -13.91 19.40
CA SER A 142 7.56 -12.74 18.56
C SER A 142 7.54 -13.16 17.09
N GLY A 143 6.63 -12.59 16.33
CA GLY A 143 6.50 -12.92 14.92
C GLY A 143 5.65 -11.93 14.16
N GLN A 144 5.50 -12.19 12.87
CA GLN A 144 4.66 -11.45 11.96
C GLN A 144 3.69 -12.40 11.30
N VAL A 145 2.45 -11.95 11.15
CA VAL A 145 1.39 -12.76 10.54
C VAL A 145 0.39 -11.85 9.80
N PRO A 146 -0.14 -12.28 8.63
CA PRO A 146 -1.21 -11.53 7.99
C PRO A 146 -2.41 -11.36 8.92
N LEU A 147 -2.89 -10.13 9.05
CA LEU A 147 -3.99 -9.80 9.96
C LEU A 147 -5.25 -10.63 9.67
N ALA A 148 -5.51 -10.94 8.41
CA ALA A 148 -6.65 -11.78 8.00
C ALA A 148 -6.58 -13.21 8.56
N GLU A 149 -5.40 -13.70 8.93
CA GLU A 149 -5.21 -15.05 9.50
C GLU A 149 -5.41 -15.09 11.01
N MET A 150 -5.66 -13.93 11.64
CA MET A 150 -5.76 -13.82 13.11
C MET A 150 -7.19 -13.88 13.66
N GLU A 151 -8.19 -13.95 12.79
CA GLU A 151 -9.62 -13.84 13.18
C GLU A 151 -10.03 -14.84 14.30
N ASP A 152 -9.56 -16.08 14.25
CA ASP A 152 -9.87 -17.11 15.25
C ASP A 152 -8.67 -17.52 16.12
N TYR A 153 -7.56 -16.77 16.05
CA TYR A 153 -6.29 -17.18 16.63
C TYR A 153 -6.34 -17.35 18.14
N GLN A 154 -7.02 -16.47 18.87
CA GLN A 154 -7.14 -16.58 20.35
C GLN A 154 -7.73 -17.93 20.78
N SER A 155 -8.79 -18.37 20.13
CA SER A 155 -9.41 -19.66 20.44
C SER A 155 -8.49 -20.85 20.16
N LYS A 156 -7.76 -20.78 19.05
CA LYS A 156 -6.79 -21.81 18.66
C LYS A 156 -5.60 -21.85 19.63
N LEU A 157 -5.09 -20.68 20.00
CA LEU A 157 -3.99 -20.56 20.95
C LEU A 157 -4.37 -21.16 22.31
N LYS A 158 -5.54 -20.83 22.83
CA LYS A 158 -6.07 -21.42 24.08
C LYS A 158 -6.18 -22.94 23.98
N SER A 159 -6.63 -23.47 22.86
CA SER A 159 -6.73 -24.90 22.63
C SER A 159 -5.37 -25.59 22.63
N MET A 160 -4.36 -25.00 21.97
CA MET A 160 -3.01 -25.55 21.87
C MET A 160 -2.22 -25.50 23.19
N THR A 161 -2.54 -24.56 24.08
CA THR A 161 -1.79 -24.26 25.29
C THR A 161 -2.53 -24.63 26.59
N GLY A 162 -3.60 -25.41 26.49
CA GLY A 162 -4.40 -25.78 27.68
C GLY A 162 -5.07 -24.58 28.38
N GLY A 163 -5.27 -23.48 27.65
CA GLY A 163 -5.90 -22.26 28.17
C GLY A 163 -4.89 -21.19 28.65
N GLU A 164 -3.60 -21.48 28.69
CA GLU A 164 -2.58 -20.60 29.27
C GLU A 164 -2.01 -19.57 28.30
N GLY A 165 -2.05 -19.82 26.99
CA GLY A 165 -1.50 -18.90 25.97
C GLY A 165 -2.27 -17.59 25.82
N ASN A 166 -1.54 -16.50 25.63
CA ASN A 166 -2.05 -15.17 25.28
C ASN A 166 -1.23 -14.56 24.14
N PHE A 167 -1.85 -13.65 23.40
CA PHE A 167 -1.15 -12.84 22.41
C PHE A 167 -1.62 -11.37 22.45
N SER A 168 -0.78 -10.48 21.97
CA SER A 168 -1.02 -9.07 21.77
C SER A 168 -0.49 -8.64 20.38
#